data_5d11338fabcbafb1b41ac8e03d07f6a3
#
_entry.id   5d11338fabcbafb1b41ac8e03d07f6a3
#
_cell.length_a   1.000
_cell.length_b   1.000
_cell.length_c   1.000
_cell.angle_alpha   90.00
_cell.angle_beta   90.00
_cell.angle_gamma   90.00
#
_symmetry.space_group_name_H-M   'P 1'
#
loop_
_entity.id
_entity.type
_entity.pdbx_description
1 polymer ?
#
loop_
_entity_poly.entity_id
_entity_poly.type
_entity_poly.pdbx_seq_one_letter_code
_entity_poly.pdbx_strand_id
1 'polypeptide(L)'
;MIKARQYQRNKEKIILKKHCIVISFFILLFAVGVYSLVSINYPSKDTLVYEECTFIRYDYEKSENAKGSVTKYYNVYVEEYATPLEIDNIVYDDIDTRVLHKLKAGDIITVSIKEFKGAYSLYALYLGDECVLSYDEYLSVHKNNSDGTIKILIVLLVITSGWLLAEIIYFKEKGEAISWRYIRFLNI
;
A
#
# COMPACT_ATOMS: atom_id res chain seq x y z
N MET A 1 -14.93 -40.91 35.15
CA MET A 1 -15.68 -39.82 34.52
C MET A 1 -15.06 -38.42 34.76
N ILE A 2 -14.70 -38.06 35.99
CA ILE A 2 -14.17 -36.70 36.33
C ILE A 2 -12.85 -36.39 35.63
N LYS A 3 -11.89 -37.31 35.58
CA LYS A 3 -10.57 -37.11 34.93
C LYS A 3 -10.67 -36.82 33.42
N ALA A 4 -11.61 -37.48 32.72
CA ALA A 4 -11.81 -37.25 31.28
C ALA A 4 -12.34 -35.82 30.98
N ARG A 5 -13.32 -35.34 31.80
CA ARG A 5 -13.85 -33.97 31.69
C ARG A 5 -12.76 -32.92 31.98
N GLN A 6 -11.89 -33.17 32.95
CA GLN A 6 -10.81 -32.25 33.30
C GLN A 6 -9.73 -32.19 32.20
N TYR A 7 -9.41 -33.32 31.59
CA TYR A 7 -8.50 -33.38 30.42
C TYR A 7 -9.07 -32.60 29.23
N GLN A 8 -10.37 -32.80 28.95
CA GLN A 8 -11.04 -32.09 27.86
C GLN A 8 -11.00 -30.56 28.07
N ARG A 9 -11.36 -30.08 29.27
CA ARG A 9 -11.27 -28.63 29.61
C ARG A 9 -9.87 -28.07 29.47
N ASN A 10 -8.82 -28.78 29.80
CA ASN A 10 -7.45 -28.32 29.67
C ASN A 10 -7.04 -28.21 28.18
N LYS A 11 -7.41 -29.20 27.35
CA LYS A 11 -7.17 -29.18 25.91
C LYS A 11 -7.83 -27.97 25.24
N GLU A 12 -9.06 -27.67 25.62
CA GLU A 12 -9.84 -26.54 25.09
C GLU A 12 -9.24 -25.18 25.48
N LYS A 13 -8.78 -25.03 26.74
CA LYS A 13 -8.04 -23.82 27.16
C LYS A 13 -6.76 -23.59 26.37
N ILE A 14 -6.04 -24.66 26.01
CA ILE A 14 -4.83 -24.54 25.21
C ILE A 14 -5.16 -24.08 23.79
N ILE A 15 -6.23 -24.60 23.20
CA ILE A 15 -6.67 -24.21 21.85
C ILE A 15 -7.10 -22.75 21.83
N LEU A 16 -7.93 -22.32 22.79
CA LEU A 16 -8.35 -20.93 22.91
C LEU A 16 -7.15 -19.99 23.05
N LYS A 17 -6.18 -20.33 23.92
CA LYS A 17 -4.97 -19.54 24.08
C LYS A 17 -4.21 -19.36 22.76
N LYS A 18 -4.12 -20.44 21.95
CA LYS A 18 -3.49 -20.36 20.62
C LYS A 18 -4.26 -19.44 19.67
N HIS A 19 -5.60 -19.53 19.65
CA HIS A 19 -6.45 -18.65 18.82
C HIS A 19 -6.27 -17.19 19.23
N CYS A 20 -6.34 -16.88 20.52
CA CYS A 20 -6.12 -15.52 21.01
C CYS A 20 -4.76 -14.96 20.59
N ILE A 21 -3.70 -15.78 20.64
CA ILE A 21 -2.36 -15.37 20.19
C ILE A 21 -2.36 -15.05 18.70
N VAL A 22 -2.95 -15.91 17.87
CA VAL A 22 -2.99 -15.71 16.40
C VAL A 22 -3.81 -14.46 16.05
N ILE A 23 -4.99 -14.28 16.64
CA ILE A 23 -5.83 -13.11 16.39
C ILE A 23 -5.12 -11.83 16.86
N SER A 24 -4.47 -11.83 18.04
CA SER A 24 -3.71 -10.68 18.52
C SER A 24 -2.56 -10.32 17.60
N PHE A 25 -1.91 -11.31 16.99
CA PHE A 25 -0.87 -11.08 15.98
C PHE A 25 -1.41 -10.38 14.73
N PHE A 26 -2.59 -10.79 14.22
CA PHE A 26 -3.23 -10.12 13.09
C PHE A 26 -3.65 -8.69 13.43
N ILE A 27 -4.20 -8.46 14.64
CA ILE A 27 -4.53 -7.11 15.11
C ILE A 27 -3.29 -6.22 15.10
N LEU A 28 -2.16 -6.72 15.60
CA LEU A 28 -0.89 -6.00 15.60
C LEU A 28 -0.42 -5.69 14.17
N LEU A 29 -0.47 -6.67 13.27
CA LEU A 29 -0.10 -6.47 11.85
C LEU A 29 -0.95 -5.39 11.18
N PHE A 30 -2.26 -5.42 11.37
CA PHE A 30 -3.15 -4.41 10.80
C PHE A 30 -2.89 -3.02 11.40
N ALA A 31 -2.67 -2.94 12.73
CA ALA A 31 -2.34 -1.68 13.39
C ALA A 31 -1.02 -1.08 12.88
N VAL A 32 0.01 -1.92 12.70
CA VAL A 32 1.30 -1.50 12.12
C VAL A 32 1.09 -1.06 10.66
N GLY A 33 0.28 -1.78 9.88
CA GLY A 33 -0.05 -1.40 8.50
C GLY A 33 -0.72 -0.03 8.41
N VAL A 34 -1.74 0.22 9.23
CA VAL A 34 -2.40 1.53 9.33
C VAL A 34 -1.42 2.63 9.73
N TYR A 35 -0.62 2.38 10.78
CA TYR A 35 0.38 3.34 11.24
C TYR A 35 1.38 3.68 10.14
N SER A 36 1.90 2.69 9.41
CA SER A 36 2.86 2.90 8.34
C SER A 36 2.28 3.78 7.22
N LEU A 37 1.02 3.54 6.82
CA LEU A 37 0.35 4.33 5.78
C LEU A 37 0.04 5.76 6.22
N VAL A 38 -0.42 5.94 7.46
CA VAL A 38 -0.70 7.28 8.02
C VAL A 38 0.58 8.09 8.21
N SER A 39 1.71 7.41 8.43
CA SER A 39 3.02 8.06 8.64
C SER A 39 3.74 8.45 7.34
N ILE A 40 3.14 8.20 6.17
CA ILE A 40 3.72 8.64 4.90
C ILE A 40 3.61 10.17 4.82
N ASN A 41 4.77 10.82 4.85
CA ASN A 41 4.86 12.26 4.67
C ASN A 41 5.22 12.58 3.22
N TYR A 42 4.28 13.22 2.52
CA TYR A 42 4.56 13.82 1.22
C TYR A 42 5.16 15.22 1.44
N PRO A 43 6.13 15.66 0.61
CA PRO A 43 6.64 17.01 0.70
C PRO A 43 5.49 18.02 0.51
N SER A 44 5.57 19.19 1.16
CA SER A 44 4.61 20.24 0.85
C SER A 44 4.93 20.85 -0.52
N LYS A 45 3.93 21.36 -1.22
CA LYS A 45 4.12 21.99 -2.53
C LYS A 45 5.17 23.11 -2.50
N ASP A 46 5.23 23.83 -1.40
CA ASP A 46 6.18 24.94 -1.20
C ASP A 46 7.63 24.48 -0.98
N THR A 47 7.83 23.19 -0.70
CA THR A 47 9.17 22.61 -0.49
C THR A 47 9.67 21.85 -1.72
N LEU A 48 8.88 21.79 -2.80
CA LEU A 48 9.30 21.16 -4.04
C LEU A 48 10.35 22.03 -4.73
N VAL A 49 11.43 21.39 -5.15
CA VAL A 49 12.43 21.99 -6.00
C VAL A 49 12.10 21.59 -7.43
N TYR A 50 11.99 22.60 -8.31
CA TYR A 50 11.79 22.39 -9.74
C TYR A 50 13.10 22.67 -10.44
N GLU A 51 13.47 21.76 -11.34
CA GLU A 51 14.71 21.82 -12.08
C GLU A 51 14.41 21.73 -13.59
N GLU A 52 15.17 22.49 -14.38
CA GLU A 52 15.14 22.37 -15.82
C GLU A 52 16.08 21.27 -16.26
N CYS A 53 15.60 20.37 -17.09
CA CYS A 53 16.36 19.25 -17.62
C CYS A 53 16.20 19.15 -19.12
N THR A 54 17.25 18.65 -19.80
CA THR A 54 17.24 18.38 -21.24
C THR A 54 16.71 16.99 -21.51
N PHE A 55 15.54 16.91 -22.12
CA PHE A 55 14.87 15.65 -22.42
C PHE A 55 15.62 14.87 -23.51
N ILE A 56 15.85 13.57 -23.29
CA ILE A 56 16.44 12.66 -24.27
C ILE A 56 15.36 11.80 -24.92
N ARG A 57 14.63 11.04 -24.10
CA ARG A 57 13.58 10.12 -24.51
C ARG A 57 12.75 9.68 -23.32
N TYR A 58 11.65 9.02 -23.60
CA TYR A 58 10.96 8.22 -22.60
C TYR A 58 10.79 6.78 -23.09
N ASP A 59 10.77 5.84 -22.17
CA ASP A 59 10.45 4.44 -22.42
C ASP A 59 9.19 4.07 -21.64
N TYR A 60 8.31 3.34 -22.32
CA TYR A 60 7.16 2.73 -21.69
C TYR A 60 7.51 1.28 -21.39
N GLU A 61 7.41 0.91 -20.13
CA GLU A 61 7.63 -0.46 -19.70
C GLU A 61 6.34 -1.09 -19.16
N LYS A 62 6.16 -2.35 -19.52
CA LYS A 62 5.06 -3.19 -19.05
C LYS A 62 5.67 -4.46 -18.47
N SER A 63 5.56 -4.62 -17.17
CA SER A 63 6.00 -5.82 -16.47
C SER A 63 4.78 -6.63 -16.03
N GLU A 64 4.77 -7.92 -16.34
CA GLU A 64 3.74 -8.86 -15.89
C GLU A 64 4.35 -9.83 -14.88
N ASN A 65 3.80 -9.87 -13.68
CA ASN A 65 4.26 -10.81 -12.67
C ASN A 65 3.67 -12.22 -12.92
N ALA A 66 4.21 -13.23 -12.22
CA ALA A 66 3.78 -14.62 -12.34
C ALA A 66 2.28 -14.87 -11.99
N LYS A 67 1.59 -13.88 -11.44
CA LYS A 67 0.14 -13.92 -11.11
C LYS A 67 -0.72 -13.20 -12.15
N GLY A 68 -0.13 -12.73 -13.27
CA GLY A 68 -0.84 -12.00 -14.32
C GLY A 68 -1.14 -10.53 -13.99
N SER A 69 -0.61 -10.00 -12.88
CA SER A 69 -0.71 -8.59 -12.58
C SER A 69 0.26 -7.79 -13.44
N VAL A 70 -0.25 -6.78 -14.11
CA VAL A 70 0.51 -5.93 -15.03
C VAL A 70 0.86 -4.62 -14.32
N THR A 71 2.15 -4.33 -14.24
CA THR A 71 2.68 -3.03 -13.82
C THR A 71 3.12 -2.27 -15.06
N LYS A 72 2.70 -1.01 -15.18
CA LYS A 72 3.03 -0.11 -16.26
C LYS A 72 3.72 1.11 -15.66
N TYR A 73 4.78 1.57 -16.28
CA TYR A 73 5.48 2.78 -15.84
C TYR A 73 6.21 3.45 -17.00
N TYR A 74 6.47 4.75 -16.85
CA TYR A 74 7.30 5.48 -17.76
C TYR A 74 8.63 5.81 -17.11
N ASN A 75 9.70 5.61 -17.87
CA ASN A 75 11.03 6.08 -17.56
C ASN A 75 11.35 7.28 -18.44
N VAL A 76 11.60 8.42 -17.85
CA VAL A 76 11.99 9.65 -18.55
C VAL A 76 13.49 9.82 -18.44
N TYR A 77 14.19 9.89 -19.56
CA TYR A 77 15.64 10.07 -19.63
C TYR A 77 15.97 11.52 -19.94
N VAL A 78 16.86 12.09 -19.16
CA VAL A 78 17.36 13.46 -19.30
C VAL A 78 18.89 13.47 -19.26
N GLU A 79 19.52 14.54 -19.76
CA GLU A 79 20.99 14.62 -19.81
C GLU A 79 21.63 14.76 -18.42
N GLU A 80 20.93 15.41 -17.49
CA GLU A 80 21.44 15.76 -16.17
C GLU A 80 21.54 14.58 -15.21
N TYR A 81 20.84 13.46 -15.49
CA TYR A 81 20.79 12.30 -14.61
C TYR A 81 21.23 11.02 -15.32
N ALA A 82 22.13 10.27 -14.68
CA ALA A 82 22.63 8.99 -15.22
C ALA A 82 21.58 7.86 -15.19
N THR A 83 20.59 7.98 -14.30
CA THR A 83 19.48 7.01 -14.18
C THR A 83 18.17 7.69 -14.62
N PRO A 84 17.22 6.95 -15.19
CA PRO A 84 15.94 7.53 -15.58
C PRO A 84 15.17 8.09 -14.41
N LEU A 85 14.32 9.07 -14.67
CA LEU A 85 13.31 9.59 -13.75
C LEU A 85 12.09 8.71 -13.89
N GLU A 86 11.73 7.99 -12.83
CA GLU A 86 10.60 7.04 -12.84
C GLU A 86 9.30 7.75 -12.51
N ILE A 87 8.31 7.64 -13.40
CA ILE A 87 6.92 7.97 -13.11
C ILE A 87 6.27 6.75 -12.48
N ASP A 88 5.86 6.88 -11.22
CA ASP A 88 5.24 5.80 -10.44
C ASP A 88 4.02 5.23 -11.18
N ASN A 89 3.93 3.89 -11.18
CA ASN A 89 2.83 3.15 -11.80
C ASN A 89 1.44 3.52 -11.26
N ILE A 90 1.36 4.07 -10.04
CA ILE A 90 0.10 4.50 -9.42
C ILE A 90 -0.49 5.69 -10.15
N VAL A 91 0.34 6.61 -10.66
CA VAL A 91 -0.10 7.81 -11.40
C VAL A 91 -0.13 7.64 -12.91
N TYR A 92 0.12 6.43 -13.40
CA TYR A 92 0.22 6.13 -14.83
C TYR A 92 -1.02 6.57 -15.64
N ASP A 93 -2.22 6.36 -15.10
CA ASP A 93 -3.47 6.67 -15.79
C ASP A 93 -3.83 8.18 -15.72
N ASP A 94 -3.12 8.96 -14.90
CA ASP A 94 -3.34 10.39 -14.69
C ASP A 94 -2.38 11.27 -15.50
N ILE A 95 -1.42 10.66 -16.22
CA ILE A 95 -0.46 11.39 -17.08
C ILE A 95 -1.15 11.89 -18.34
N ASP A 96 -0.95 13.16 -18.71
CA ASP A 96 -1.33 13.62 -20.03
C ASP A 96 -0.37 13.11 -21.11
N THR A 97 -0.69 11.91 -21.62
CA THR A 97 0.10 11.24 -22.65
C THR A 97 0.16 12.04 -23.96
N ARG A 98 -0.79 12.96 -24.24
CA ARG A 98 -0.76 13.81 -25.44
C ARG A 98 0.38 14.79 -25.35
N VAL A 99 0.66 15.36 -24.17
CA VAL A 99 1.81 16.25 -23.95
C VAL A 99 3.10 15.44 -23.92
N LEU A 100 3.12 14.29 -23.27
CA LEU A 100 4.28 13.39 -23.24
C LEU A 100 4.74 12.99 -24.64
N HIS A 101 3.78 12.70 -25.55
CA HIS A 101 4.07 12.34 -26.95
C HIS A 101 4.57 13.51 -27.82
N LYS A 102 4.43 14.77 -27.38
CA LYS A 102 5.00 15.93 -28.07
C LYS A 102 6.49 16.13 -27.80
N LEU A 103 7.01 15.57 -26.70
CA LEU A 103 8.40 15.72 -26.29
C LEU A 103 9.35 15.20 -27.35
N LYS A 104 10.38 15.99 -27.65
CA LYS A 104 11.45 15.65 -28.57
C LYS A 104 12.79 15.76 -27.87
N ALA A 105 13.75 14.94 -28.29
CA ALA A 105 15.11 15.03 -27.78
C ALA A 105 15.65 16.47 -27.96
N GLY A 106 16.19 17.02 -26.87
CA GLY A 106 16.67 18.40 -26.77
C GLY A 106 15.64 19.40 -26.24
N ASP A 107 14.38 19.02 -26.03
CA ASP A 107 13.40 19.88 -25.37
C ASP A 107 13.79 20.12 -23.91
N ILE A 108 13.57 21.35 -23.43
CA ILE A 108 13.76 21.68 -22.02
C ILE A 108 12.46 21.39 -21.30
N ILE A 109 12.53 20.50 -20.31
CA ILE A 109 11.43 20.13 -19.45
C ILE A 109 11.69 20.60 -18.03
N THR A 110 10.63 20.94 -17.31
CA THR A 110 10.71 21.25 -15.88
C THR A 110 10.24 20.05 -15.09
N VAL A 111 11.08 19.54 -14.19
CA VAL A 111 10.79 18.37 -13.37
C VAL A 111 10.86 18.69 -11.88
N SER A 112 10.07 18.01 -11.08
CA SER A 112 10.28 17.94 -9.63
C SER A 112 10.49 16.49 -9.24
N ILE A 113 11.62 16.19 -8.63
CA ILE A 113 12.08 14.84 -8.34
C ILE A 113 12.45 14.67 -6.88
N LYS A 114 12.49 13.41 -6.45
CA LYS A 114 13.08 13.00 -5.18
C LYS A 114 13.99 11.80 -5.40
N GLU A 115 15.20 11.92 -4.90
CA GLU A 115 16.12 10.80 -4.85
C GLU A 115 15.79 9.87 -3.67
N PHE A 116 15.73 8.58 -3.94
CA PHE A 116 15.65 7.54 -2.93
C PHE A 116 16.54 6.35 -3.33
N LYS A 117 17.61 6.13 -2.57
CA LYS A 117 18.56 5.01 -2.79
C LYS A 117 19.14 4.93 -4.20
N GLY A 118 19.43 6.09 -4.81
CA GLY A 118 20.00 6.17 -6.16
C GLY A 118 18.99 6.05 -7.31
N ALA A 119 17.70 5.96 -7.02
CA ALA A 119 16.61 6.08 -7.98
C ALA A 119 15.92 7.44 -7.81
N TYR A 120 15.41 7.99 -8.91
CA TYR A 120 14.70 9.28 -8.90
C TYR A 120 13.23 9.06 -9.22
N SER A 121 12.37 9.38 -8.24
CA SER A 121 10.93 9.40 -8.44
C SER A 121 10.48 10.78 -8.89
N LEU A 122 9.69 10.82 -9.96
CA LEU A 122 9.18 12.04 -10.55
C LEU A 122 7.85 12.44 -9.90
N TYR A 123 7.80 13.65 -9.35
CA TYR A 123 6.61 14.21 -8.73
C TYR A 123 5.82 15.14 -9.64
N ALA A 124 6.51 15.83 -10.54
CA ALA A 124 5.88 16.71 -11.53
C ALA A 124 6.73 16.77 -12.78
N LEU A 125 6.08 16.98 -13.94
CA LEU A 125 6.70 17.08 -15.26
C LEU A 125 5.93 18.06 -16.12
N TYR A 126 6.63 19.06 -16.69
CA TYR A 126 6.07 20.09 -17.55
C TYR A 126 6.93 20.26 -18.80
N LEU A 127 6.27 20.58 -19.92
CA LEU A 127 6.90 21.08 -21.15
C LEU A 127 6.46 22.56 -21.33
N GLY A 128 7.31 23.50 -20.91
CA GLY A 128 6.89 24.90 -20.80
C GLY A 128 5.69 25.05 -19.88
N ASP A 129 4.59 25.59 -20.41
CA ASP A 129 3.33 25.74 -19.66
C ASP A 129 2.40 24.51 -19.75
N GLU A 130 2.73 23.53 -20.60
CA GLU A 130 1.94 22.29 -20.73
C GLU A 130 2.31 21.28 -19.64
N CYS A 131 1.30 20.80 -18.93
CA CYS A 131 1.47 19.84 -17.84
C CYS A 131 1.38 18.41 -18.37
N VAL A 132 2.39 17.59 -18.07
CA VAL A 132 2.37 16.13 -18.29
C VAL A 132 1.88 15.42 -17.02
N LEU A 133 2.41 15.83 -15.86
CA LEU A 133 2.03 15.36 -14.54
C LEU A 133 2.20 16.52 -13.56
N SER A 134 1.14 16.90 -12.86
CA SER A 134 1.21 17.89 -11.80
C SER A 134 1.43 17.22 -10.44
N TYR A 135 2.06 17.96 -9.52
CA TYR A 135 2.21 17.46 -8.14
C TYR A 135 0.86 17.25 -7.44
N ASP A 136 -0.13 18.07 -7.76
CA ASP A 136 -1.47 17.95 -7.16
C ASP A 136 -2.16 16.65 -7.61
N GLU A 137 -2.02 16.26 -8.88
CA GLU A 137 -2.48 14.96 -9.41
C GLU A 137 -1.73 13.81 -8.76
N TYR A 138 -0.38 13.86 -8.78
CA TYR A 138 0.46 12.87 -8.09
C TYR A 138 0.00 12.65 -6.64
N LEU A 139 -0.15 13.74 -5.88
CA LEU A 139 -0.53 13.69 -4.47
C LEU A 139 -1.96 13.16 -4.28
N SER A 140 -2.92 13.57 -5.14
CA SER A 140 -4.32 13.13 -5.05
C SER A 140 -4.45 11.63 -5.24
N VAL A 141 -3.76 11.08 -6.24
CA VAL A 141 -3.78 9.64 -6.54
C VAL A 141 -3.17 8.83 -5.40
N HIS A 142 -2.00 9.25 -4.91
CA HIS A 142 -1.34 8.58 -3.80
C HIS A 142 -2.16 8.63 -2.51
N LYS A 143 -2.79 9.78 -2.18
CA LYS A 143 -3.68 9.91 -1.03
C LYS A 143 -4.91 9.03 -1.17
N ASN A 144 -5.58 9.04 -2.32
CA ASN A 144 -6.77 8.24 -2.57
C ASN A 144 -6.48 6.73 -2.43
N ASN A 145 -5.34 6.28 -2.97
CA ASN A 145 -4.91 4.89 -2.85
C ASN A 145 -4.60 4.52 -1.39
N SER A 146 -3.87 5.38 -0.67
CA SER A 146 -3.58 5.19 0.76
C SER A 146 -4.85 5.17 1.61
N ASP A 147 -5.76 6.12 1.39
CA ASP A 147 -7.03 6.21 2.11
C ASP A 147 -7.91 4.97 1.88
N GLY A 148 -7.95 4.45 0.66
CA GLY A 148 -8.64 3.20 0.34
C GLY A 148 -8.07 2.02 1.12
N THR A 149 -6.76 1.88 1.13
CA THR A 149 -6.05 0.82 1.86
C THR A 149 -6.23 0.95 3.37
N ILE A 150 -6.13 2.18 3.92
CA ILE A 150 -6.36 2.46 5.35
C ILE A 150 -7.78 2.04 5.75
N LYS A 151 -8.79 2.40 4.97
CA LYS A 151 -10.19 2.01 5.25
C LYS A 151 -10.36 0.49 5.32
N ILE A 152 -9.78 -0.25 4.38
CA ILE A 152 -9.81 -1.72 4.38
C ILE A 152 -9.12 -2.28 5.64
N LEU A 153 -7.94 -1.79 5.98
CA LEU A 153 -7.20 -2.22 7.16
C LEU A 153 -7.95 -1.92 8.46
N ILE A 154 -8.61 -0.77 8.57
CA ILE A 154 -9.45 -0.42 9.73
C ILE A 154 -10.64 -1.38 9.84
N VAL A 155 -11.33 -1.69 8.75
CA VAL A 155 -12.43 -2.66 8.75
C VAL A 155 -11.96 -4.04 9.22
N LEU A 156 -10.83 -4.52 8.71
CA LEU A 156 -10.23 -5.79 9.14
C LEU A 156 -9.83 -5.77 10.61
N LEU A 157 -9.29 -4.65 11.11
CA LEU A 157 -8.94 -4.46 12.51
C LEU A 157 -10.19 -4.53 13.41
N VAL A 158 -11.28 -3.89 13.02
CA VAL A 158 -12.56 -3.91 13.75
C VAL A 158 -13.14 -5.32 13.80
N ILE A 159 -13.17 -6.01 12.65
CA ILE A 159 -13.69 -7.39 12.55
C ILE A 159 -12.89 -8.34 13.43
N THR A 160 -11.56 -8.30 13.33
CA THR A 160 -10.68 -9.19 14.11
C THR A 160 -10.73 -8.91 15.60
N SER A 161 -10.81 -7.62 15.98
CA SER A 161 -10.95 -7.22 17.39
C SER A 161 -12.32 -7.63 17.96
N GLY A 162 -13.39 -7.45 17.19
CA GLY A 162 -14.75 -7.90 17.55
C GLY A 162 -14.81 -9.42 17.73
N TRP A 163 -14.17 -10.17 16.87
CA TRP A 163 -14.07 -11.63 16.99
C TRP A 163 -13.33 -12.03 18.28
N LEU A 164 -12.17 -11.43 18.54
CA LEU A 164 -11.41 -11.71 19.77
C LEU A 164 -12.26 -11.44 21.02
N LEU A 165 -12.98 -10.30 21.03
CA LEU A 165 -13.85 -9.94 22.14
C LEU A 165 -14.98 -10.95 22.33
N ALA A 166 -15.63 -11.36 21.24
CA ALA A 166 -16.71 -12.36 21.27
C ALA A 166 -16.20 -13.71 21.81
N GLU A 167 -15.00 -14.16 21.45
CA GLU A 167 -14.40 -15.37 21.98
C GLU A 167 -14.10 -15.25 23.48
N ILE A 168 -13.59 -14.12 23.93
CA ILE A 168 -13.32 -13.88 25.36
C ILE A 168 -14.60 -13.87 26.18
N ILE A 169 -15.64 -13.18 25.72
CA ILE A 169 -16.96 -13.12 26.39
C ILE A 169 -17.57 -14.50 26.47
N TYR A 170 -17.63 -15.23 25.36
CA TYR A 170 -18.20 -16.56 25.30
C TYR A 170 -17.50 -17.52 26.26
N PHE A 171 -16.17 -17.44 26.33
CA PHE A 171 -15.39 -18.27 27.26
C PHE A 171 -15.65 -17.91 28.73
N LYS A 172 -15.83 -16.60 29.03
CA LYS A 172 -16.10 -16.13 30.40
C LYS A 172 -17.48 -16.52 30.88
N GLU A 173 -18.50 -16.46 30.03
CA GLU A 173 -19.90 -16.72 30.45
C GLU A 173 -20.24 -18.19 30.57
N LYS A 174 -19.73 -19.07 29.72
CA LYS A 174 -20.13 -20.47 29.69
C LYS A 174 -19.19 -21.42 30.39
N GLY A 175 -17.94 -21.04 30.62
CA GLY A 175 -16.95 -21.98 31.18
C GLY A 175 -16.81 -23.27 30.36
N GLU A 176 -17.54 -23.35 29.24
CA GLU A 176 -17.60 -24.45 28.30
C GLU A 176 -16.82 -24.10 27.04
N ALA A 177 -16.20 -25.11 26.49
CA ALA A 177 -15.42 -24.98 25.27
C ALA A 177 -16.24 -24.47 24.11
N ILE A 178 -15.60 -23.60 23.35
CA ILE A 178 -16.05 -23.22 22.01
C ILE A 178 -16.22 -24.53 21.23
N SER A 179 -17.47 -24.89 20.92
CA SER A 179 -17.70 -26.10 20.15
C SER A 179 -17.11 -25.93 18.77
N TRP A 180 -16.42 -26.94 18.26
CA TRP A 180 -15.77 -26.99 16.93
C TRP A 180 -16.69 -26.66 15.75
N ARG A 181 -17.99 -26.43 15.98
CA ARG A 181 -18.93 -26.01 14.93
C ARG A 181 -18.55 -24.68 14.25
N TYR A 182 -17.87 -23.77 14.95
CA TYR A 182 -17.43 -22.48 14.38
C TYR A 182 -16.13 -22.59 13.56
N ILE A 183 -15.30 -23.60 13.85
CA ILE A 183 -14.02 -23.78 13.12
C ILE A 183 -14.24 -24.43 11.74
N ARG A 184 -15.36 -25.13 11.52
CA ARG A 184 -15.70 -25.69 10.20
C ARG A 184 -15.97 -24.63 9.12
N PHE A 185 -16.22 -23.37 9.50
CA PHE A 185 -16.36 -22.27 8.55
C PHE A 185 -15.01 -21.74 8.01
N LEU A 186 -13.89 -22.09 8.63
CA LEU A 186 -12.55 -21.66 8.21
C LEU A 186 -11.79 -22.72 7.40
N ASN A 187 -12.41 -23.85 7.12
CA ASN A 187 -11.87 -24.88 6.23
C ASN A 187 -12.48 -24.77 4.82
N ILE A 188 -12.44 -23.55 4.25
CA ILE A 188 -12.63 -23.33 2.81
C ILE A 188 -11.28 -23.03 2.20
#